data_744f238757b24df8adaf7a402eea9993
#
_entry.id   744f238757b24df8adaf7a402eea9993
#
_cell.length_a   1.000
_cell.length_b   1.000
_cell.length_c   1.000
_cell.angle_alpha   90.00
_cell.angle_beta   90.00
_cell.angle_gamma   90.00
#
_symmetry.space_group_name_H-M   'P 1'
#
loop_
_entity.id
_entity.type
_entity.pdbx_description
1 polymer ?
#
loop_
_entity_poly.entity_id
_entity_poly.type
_entity_poly.pdbx_seq_one_letter_code
_entity_poly.pdbx_strand_id
1 'polypeptide(L)'
;ADELRKKTGAKIVIYKGEEKFLHNSGLNLSSFMGGLKIEPFNADIIVSDGEEIPFGENKIKVLYTPGHTSGSCCYMIDDILFTGDTLMTGSMGRTDFPTGNYNDILQSLKRLKNLDGNYRVYCGHGPATMLEHERKTNPCMWRLKIK
;
A
#
# COMPACT_ATOMS: atom_id res chain seq x y z
N ALA A 1 -6.23 5.54 -12.06
CA ALA A 1 -4.88 5.25 -12.55
C ALA A 1 -4.79 5.37 -14.08
N ASP A 2 -5.63 4.66 -14.84
CA ASP A 2 -5.56 4.64 -16.31
C ASP A 2 -5.74 6.02 -16.97
N GLU A 3 -6.64 6.84 -16.46
CA GLU A 3 -6.82 8.21 -16.94
C GLU A 3 -5.56 9.09 -16.71
N LEU A 4 -4.90 8.92 -15.57
CA LEU A 4 -3.65 9.63 -15.29
C LEU A 4 -2.53 9.15 -16.23
N ARG A 5 -2.41 7.83 -16.46
CA ARG A 5 -1.47 7.25 -17.43
C ARG A 5 -1.66 7.87 -18.81
N LYS A 6 -2.91 7.95 -19.30
CA LYS A 6 -3.23 8.54 -20.61
C LYS A 6 -2.83 10.02 -20.72
N LYS A 7 -2.94 10.76 -19.63
CA LYS A 7 -2.62 12.20 -19.60
C LYS A 7 -1.12 12.49 -19.44
N THR A 8 -0.39 11.64 -18.74
CA THR A 8 1.00 11.94 -18.33
C THR A 8 2.04 11.00 -18.92
N GLY A 9 1.63 9.85 -19.48
CA GLY A 9 2.54 8.78 -19.88
C GLY A 9 3.14 7.99 -18.71
N ALA A 10 2.70 8.25 -17.45
CA ALA A 10 3.18 7.53 -16.28
C ALA A 10 2.82 6.06 -16.36
N LYS A 11 3.73 5.19 -15.94
CA LYS A 11 3.50 3.75 -15.86
C LYS A 11 2.68 3.39 -14.63
N ILE A 12 1.80 2.42 -14.78
CA ILE A 12 1.03 1.84 -13.68
C ILE A 12 1.80 0.63 -13.15
N VAL A 13 2.12 0.67 -11.86
CA VAL A 13 2.77 -0.42 -11.13
C VAL A 13 1.75 -1.09 -10.23
N ILE A 14 1.76 -2.43 -10.17
CA ILE A 14 0.90 -3.20 -9.28
C ILE A 14 1.67 -4.37 -8.67
N TYR A 15 1.32 -4.75 -7.44
CA TYR A 15 1.85 -5.95 -6.83
C TYR A 15 1.26 -7.22 -7.47
N LYS A 16 2.07 -8.26 -7.65
CA LYS A 16 1.63 -9.54 -8.23
C LYS A 16 0.44 -10.12 -7.44
N GLY A 17 -0.55 -10.63 -8.17
CA GLY A 17 -1.78 -11.17 -7.59
C GLY A 17 -2.88 -10.13 -7.36
N GLU A 18 -2.59 -8.83 -7.48
CA GLU A 18 -3.59 -7.76 -7.48
C GLU A 18 -4.09 -7.38 -8.87
N GLU A 19 -3.52 -7.92 -9.95
CA GLU A 19 -3.93 -7.61 -11.33
C GLU A 19 -5.42 -7.88 -11.56
N LYS A 20 -5.97 -8.90 -10.90
CA LYS A 20 -7.40 -9.22 -10.94
C LYS A 20 -8.30 -8.08 -10.45
N PHE A 21 -7.80 -7.18 -9.58
CA PHE A 21 -8.55 -6.01 -9.12
C PHE A 21 -8.78 -4.99 -10.23
N LEU A 22 -7.87 -4.92 -11.20
CA LEU A 22 -8.00 -4.02 -12.35
C LEU A 22 -9.13 -4.42 -13.31
N HIS A 23 -9.59 -5.68 -13.21
CA HIS A 23 -10.59 -6.27 -14.09
C HIS A 23 -11.89 -6.69 -13.39
N ASN A 24 -11.94 -6.64 -12.05
CA ASN A 24 -13.05 -7.16 -11.28
C ASN A 24 -13.67 -6.07 -10.39
N SER A 25 -14.87 -5.62 -10.76
CA SER A 25 -15.61 -4.55 -10.09
C SER A 25 -16.03 -4.91 -8.64
N GLY A 26 -16.18 -6.19 -8.32
CA GLY A 26 -16.45 -6.66 -6.96
C GLY A 26 -15.21 -6.58 -6.07
N LEU A 27 -14.02 -6.88 -6.62
CA LEU A 27 -12.76 -6.81 -5.87
C LEU A 27 -12.31 -5.35 -5.65
N ASN A 28 -12.40 -4.50 -6.68
CA ASN A 28 -12.03 -3.09 -6.57
C ASN A 28 -13.17 -2.19 -6.06
N LEU A 29 -14.28 -2.79 -5.64
CA LEU A 29 -15.44 -2.15 -5.03
C LEU A 29 -16.20 -1.16 -5.94
N SER A 30 -15.84 -1.02 -7.20
CA SER A 30 -16.52 -0.08 -8.09
C SER A 30 -17.98 -0.44 -8.34
N SER A 31 -18.36 -1.73 -8.22
CA SER A 31 -19.76 -2.17 -8.29
C SER A 31 -20.63 -1.64 -7.16
N PHE A 32 -20.03 -1.24 -6.03
CA PHE A 32 -20.76 -0.69 -4.88
C PHE A 32 -20.83 0.84 -4.89
N MET A 33 -20.14 1.51 -5.82
CA MET A 33 -20.03 2.97 -5.88
C MET A 33 -21.09 3.61 -6.79
N GLY A 34 -22.33 3.12 -6.77
CA GLY A 34 -23.47 3.83 -7.33
C GLY A 34 -23.42 4.17 -8.81
N GLY A 35 -22.97 3.23 -9.66
CA GLY A 35 -22.95 3.41 -11.12
C GLY A 35 -21.63 3.91 -11.70
N LEU A 36 -20.58 4.02 -10.88
CA LEU A 36 -19.23 4.31 -11.37
C LEU A 36 -18.72 3.10 -12.18
N LYS A 37 -18.76 3.21 -13.50
CA LYS A 37 -18.20 2.20 -14.39
C LYS A 37 -16.71 2.45 -14.57
N ILE A 38 -15.89 1.62 -13.96
CA ILE A 38 -14.44 1.61 -14.20
C ILE A 38 -14.17 0.61 -15.34
N GLU A 39 -13.68 1.10 -16.47
CA GLU A 39 -13.24 0.21 -17.55
C GLU A 39 -11.99 -0.56 -17.11
N PRO A 40 -11.95 -1.88 -17.37
CA PRO A 40 -10.76 -2.68 -17.06
C PRO A 40 -9.53 -2.17 -17.78
N PHE A 41 -8.38 -2.23 -17.12
CA PHE A 41 -7.09 -1.86 -17.71
C PHE A 41 -5.98 -2.77 -17.16
N ASN A 42 -4.82 -2.80 -17.83
CA ASN A 42 -3.66 -3.56 -17.40
C ASN A 42 -2.64 -2.63 -16.73
N ALA A 43 -1.90 -3.16 -15.77
CA ALA A 43 -0.68 -2.52 -15.27
C ALA A 43 0.45 -2.65 -16.30
N ASP A 44 1.39 -1.71 -16.25
CA ASP A 44 2.57 -1.71 -17.11
C ASP A 44 3.72 -2.50 -16.47
N ILE A 45 3.75 -2.57 -15.13
CA ILE A 45 4.79 -3.23 -14.35
C ILE A 45 4.13 -4.02 -13.23
N ILE A 46 4.46 -5.30 -13.12
CA ILE A 46 4.06 -6.18 -12.01
C ILE A 46 5.27 -6.39 -11.13
N VAL A 47 5.13 -6.16 -9.83
CA VAL A 47 6.24 -6.23 -8.88
C VAL A 47 6.00 -7.25 -7.77
N SER A 48 7.10 -7.69 -7.17
CA SER A 48 7.15 -8.60 -6.03
C SER A 48 7.85 -7.96 -4.83
N ASP A 49 7.82 -8.63 -3.69
CA ASP A 49 8.49 -8.18 -2.47
C ASP A 49 10.00 -8.03 -2.66
N GLY A 50 10.54 -6.92 -2.18
CA GLY A 50 11.96 -6.60 -2.24
C GLY A 50 12.45 -6.09 -3.59
N GLU A 51 11.62 -6.09 -4.63
CA GLU A 51 12.01 -5.54 -5.93
C GLU A 51 12.28 -4.03 -5.85
N GLU A 52 13.17 -3.57 -6.72
CA GLU A 52 13.53 -2.16 -6.86
C GLU A 52 13.13 -1.67 -8.26
N ILE A 53 12.34 -0.61 -8.30
CA ILE A 53 11.88 0.04 -9.53
C ILE A 53 12.76 1.26 -9.78
N PRO A 54 13.45 1.39 -10.92
CA PRO A 54 14.20 2.59 -11.26
C PRO A 54 13.29 3.83 -11.30
N PHE A 55 13.72 4.92 -10.66
CA PHE A 55 13.01 6.19 -10.62
C PHE A 55 13.99 7.37 -10.67
N GLY A 56 14.28 7.86 -11.85
CA GLY A 56 15.34 8.84 -12.07
C GLY A 56 16.69 8.29 -11.63
N GLU A 57 17.38 9.01 -10.75
CA GLU A 57 18.64 8.58 -10.14
C GLU A 57 18.46 7.67 -8.91
N ASN A 58 17.20 7.55 -8.42
CA ASN A 58 16.83 6.80 -7.25
C ASN A 58 16.18 5.45 -7.63
N LYS A 59 15.81 4.69 -6.61
CA LYS A 59 15.06 3.44 -6.73
C LYS A 59 13.92 3.42 -5.74
N ILE A 60 12.76 2.94 -6.17
CA ILE A 60 11.62 2.67 -5.31
C ILE A 60 11.68 1.20 -4.90
N LYS A 61 11.84 0.93 -3.60
CA LYS A 61 11.80 -0.42 -3.06
C LYS A 61 10.37 -0.83 -2.72
N VAL A 62 10.00 -2.02 -3.14
CA VAL A 62 8.69 -2.62 -2.86
C VAL A 62 8.74 -3.42 -1.55
N LEU A 63 7.81 -3.16 -0.65
CA LEU A 63 7.64 -3.89 0.60
C LEU A 63 6.26 -4.54 0.59
N TYR A 64 6.17 -5.86 0.54
CA TYR A 64 4.91 -6.59 0.64
C TYR A 64 4.30 -6.44 2.03
N THR A 65 3.12 -5.90 2.12
CA THR A 65 2.42 -5.58 3.36
C THR A 65 0.93 -5.94 3.26
N PRO A 66 0.61 -7.25 3.14
CA PRO A 66 -0.76 -7.71 2.98
C PRO A 66 -1.62 -7.44 4.21
N GLY A 67 -2.93 -7.48 4.00
CA GLY A 67 -3.91 -7.45 5.08
C GLY A 67 -5.07 -6.49 4.84
N HIS A 68 -4.86 -5.29 4.28
CA HIS A 68 -5.96 -4.50 3.74
C HIS A 68 -6.53 -5.18 2.48
N THR A 69 -5.65 -5.60 1.58
CA THR A 69 -5.89 -6.59 0.53
C THR A 69 -4.77 -7.63 0.54
N SER A 70 -4.96 -8.74 -0.19
CA SER A 70 -3.95 -9.81 -0.28
C SER A 70 -2.66 -9.38 -0.97
N GLY A 71 -2.67 -8.37 -1.81
CA GLY A 71 -1.51 -7.85 -2.53
C GLY A 71 -1.12 -6.43 -2.13
N SER A 72 -1.62 -5.92 -1.00
CA SER A 72 -1.20 -4.62 -0.48
C SER A 72 0.32 -4.58 -0.32
N CYS A 73 0.93 -3.47 -0.74
CA CYS A 73 2.36 -3.22 -0.59
C CYS A 73 2.63 -1.75 -0.26
N CYS A 74 3.77 -1.50 0.35
CA CYS A 74 4.32 -0.16 0.57
C CYS A 74 5.46 0.09 -0.42
N TYR A 75 5.67 1.36 -0.74
CA TYR A 75 6.78 1.80 -1.58
C TYR A 75 7.69 2.71 -0.79
N MET A 76 8.98 2.42 -0.82
CA MET A 76 10.00 3.17 -0.10
C MET A 76 11.00 3.79 -1.07
N ILE A 77 11.24 5.08 -0.93
CA ILE A 77 12.25 5.84 -1.68
C ILE A 77 12.91 6.84 -0.74
N ASP A 78 14.24 6.77 -0.60
CA ASP A 78 15.02 7.57 0.32
C ASP A 78 14.44 7.53 1.76
N ASP A 79 14.03 8.67 2.31
CA ASP A 79 13.40 8.82 3.64
C ASP A 79 11.86 8.85 3.60
N ILE A 80 11.26 8.48 2.45
CA ILE A 80 9.82 8.49 2.22
C ILE A 80 9.27 7.07 2.16
N LEU A 81 8.11 6.86 2.80
CA LEU A 81 7.37 5.61 2.80
C LEU A 81 5.91 5.86 2.41
N PHE A 82 5.49 5.34 1.26
CA PHE A 82 4.10 5.32 0.84
C PHE A 82 3.46 4.04 1.33
N THR A 83 2.49 4.12 2.23
CA THR A 83 1.94 2.94 2.92
C THR A 83 0.56 2.51 2.43
N GLY A 84 -0.05 3.28 1.51
CA GLY A 84 -1.44 3.04 1.14
C GLY A 84 -2.31 2.91 2.39
N ASP A 85 -3.13 1.87 2.42
CA ASP A 85 -4.02 1.58 3.55
C ASP A 85 -3.44 0.51 4.52
N THR A 86 -2.15 0.23 4.47
CA THR A 86 -1.50 -0.63 5.46
C THR A 86 -1.33 0.11 6.79
N LEU A 87 -0.66 1.27 6.77
CA LEU A 87 -0.44 2.12 7.93
C LEU A 87 -1.02 3.51 7.66
N MET A 88 -1.88 3.98 8.54
CA MET A 88 -2.44 5.32 8.54
C MET A 88 -2.09 6.06 9.83
N THR A 89 -2.18 7.38 9.81
CA THR A 89 -1.93 8.21 11.00
C THR A 89 -2.84 7.80 12.15
N GLY A 90 -2.23 7.27 13.22
CA GLY A 90 -2.95 6.79 14.41
C GLY A 90 -3.79 5.52 14.22
N SER A 91 -3.74 4.87 13.05
CA SER A 91 -4.57 3.70 12.75
C SER A 91 -3.94 2.80 11.67
N MET A 92 -4.72 1.85 11.19
CA MET A 92 -4.40 0.97 10.04
C MET A 92 -5.63 0.84 9.15
N GLY A 93 -5.44 0.33 7.94
CA GLY A 93 -6.54 0.02 7.01
C GLY A 93 -7.47 -1.07 7.55
N ARG A 94 -8.71 -1.02 7.12
CA ARG A 94 -9.70 -2.06 7.42
C ARG A 94 -9.33 -3.37 6.71
N THR A 95 -9.82 -4.48 7.25
CA THR A 95 -9.47 -5.84 6.80
C THR A 95 -10.68 -6.70 6.46
N ASP A 96 -11.86 -6.10 6.38
CA ASP A 96 -13.14 -6.76 6.13
C ASP A 96 -13.59 -6.70 4.66
N PHE A 97 -12.76 -6.15 3.77
CA PHE A 97 -12.97 -6.21 2.34
C PHE A 97 -12.58 -7.59 1.76
N PRO A 98 -13.04 -7.92 0.53
CA PRO A 98 -12.58 -9.10 -0.17
C PRO A 98 -11.05 -9.20 -0.16
N THR A 99 -10.50 -10.35 0.21
CA THR A 99 -9.07 -10.62 0.39
C THR A 99 -8.39 -9.92 1.59
N GLY A 100 -9.12 -9.15 2.40
CA GLY A 100 -8.60 -8.57 3.64
C GLY A 100 -8.33 -9.65 4.71
N ASN A 101 -7.32 -9.43 5.56
CA ASN A 101 -6.95 -10.33 6.64
C ASN A 101 -6.33 -9.57 7.81
N TYR A 102 -6.95 -9.69 8.99
CA TYR A 102 -6.49 -8.98 10.19
C TYR A 102 -5.12 -9.43 10.69
N ASN A 103 -4.83 -10.74 10.63
CA ASN A 103 -3.53 -11.24 11.07
C ASN A 103 -2.40 -10.79 10.14
N ASP A 104 -2.67 -10.75 8.83
CA ASP A 104 -1.69 -10.31 7.85
C ASP A 104 -1.36 -8.82 8.02
N ILE A 105 -2.34 -7.95 8.26
CA ILE A 105 -2.06 -6.52 8.48
C ILE A 105 -1.24 -6.29 9.76
N LEU A 106 -1.46 -7.08 10.82
CA LEU A 106 -0.63 -7.00 12.02
C LEU A 106 0.83 -7.43 11.75
N GLN A 107 1.07 -8.46 10.94
CA GLN A 107 2.41 -8.84 10.51
C GLN A 107 3.05 -7.75 9.64
N SER A 108 2.27 -7.15 8.76
CA SER A 108 2.71 -6.02 7.93
C SER A 108 3.10 -4.81 8.77
N LEU A 109 2.28 -4.43 9.75
CA LEU A 109 2.61 -3.36 10.70
C LEU A 109 3.86 -3.68 11.52
N LYS A 110 4.03 -4.94 11.94
CA LYS A 110 5.25 -5.38 12.63
C LYS A 110 6.47 -5.28 11.72
N ARG A 111 6.35 -5.62 10.43
CA ARG A 111 7.41 -5.41 9.44
C ARG A 111 7.80 -3.94 9.34
N LEU A 112 6.82 -3.03 9.21
CA LEU A 112 7.06 -1.59 9.15
C LEU A 112 7.66 -1.05 10.46
N LYS A 113 7.20 -1.54 11.61
CA LYS A 113 7.74 -1.18 12.92
C LYS A 113 9.24 -1.50 13.05
N ASN A 114 9.69 -2.59 12.44
CA ASN A 114 11.06 -3.08 12.49
C ASN A 114 11.98 -2.52 11.37
N LEU A 115 11.50 -1.61 10.52
CA LEU A 115 12.37 -0.94 9.56
C LEU A 115 13.42 -0.09 10.29
N ASP A 116 14.65 -0.14 9.83
CA ASP A 116 15.70 0.76 10.33
C ASP A 116 15.44 2.19 9.86
N GLY A 117 15.72 3.16 10.74
CA GLY A 117 15.57 4.58 10.42
C GLY A 117 14.16 5.13 10.68
N ASN A 118 13.97 6.38 10.27
CA ASN A 118 12.72 7.11 10.41
C ASN A 118 12.29 7.64 9.03
N TYR A 119 11.06 7.40 8.66
CA TYR A 119 10.51 7.73 7.34
C TYR A 119 9.35 8.70 7.48
N ARG A 120 9.25 9.63 6.54
CA ARG A 120 8.02 10.38 6.32
C ARG A 120 7.00 9.46 5.66
N VAL A 121 5.88 9.25 6.33
CA VAL A 121 4.83 8.32 5.89
C VAL A 121 3.73 9.07 5.18
N TYR A 122 3.43 8.65 3.95
CA TYR A 122 2.28 9.08 3.18
C TYR A 122 1.28 7.93 3.08
N CYS A 123 0.15 8.12 3.75
CA CYS A 123 -0.94 7.15 3.81
C CYS A 123 -1.86 7.26 2.59
N GLY A 124 -2.67 6.23 2.33
CA GLY A 124 -3.74 6.29 1.33
C GLY A 124 -4.84 7.29 1.71
N HIS A 125 -5.09 7.45 3.00
CA HIS A 125 -6.08 8.38 3.55
C HIS A 125 -5.54 9.11 4.78
N GLY A 126 -5.96 10.37 4.96
CA GLY A 126 -5.58 11.20 6.11
C GLY A 126 -4.25 11.95 5.91
N PRO A 127 -3.75 12.61 6.96
CA PRO A 127 -2.53 13.41 6.89
C PRO A 127 -1.27 12.53 6.84
N ALA A 128 -0.17 13.12 6.38
CA ALA A 128 1.15 12.52 6.49
C ALA A 128 1.61 12.47 7.96
N THR A 129 2.49 11.51 8.27
CA THR A 129 3.05 11.32 9.61
C THR A 129 4.53 10.93 9.51
N MET A 130 5.12 10.58 10.67
CA MET A 130 6.48 10.03 10.75
C MET A 130 6.42 8.61 11.32
N LEU A 131 7.18 7.69 10.76
CA LEU A 131 7.18 6.28 11.20
C LEU A 131 7.54 6.16 12.69
N GLU A 132 8.48 6.95 13.18
CA GLU A 132 8.87 6.98 14.59
C GLU A 132 7.73 7.46 15.51
N HIS A 133 6.90 8.39 15.04
CA HIS A 133 5.70 8.83 15.76
C HIS A 133 4.70 7.67 15.87
N GLU A 134 4.42 6.99 14.73
CA GLU A 134 3.48 5.88 14.70
C GLU A 134 3.93 4.69 15.54
N ARG A 135 5.23 4.38 15.58
CA ARG A 135 5.80 3.36 16.45
C ARG A 135 5.47 3.59 17.93
N LYS A 136 5.41 4.85 18.36
CA LYS A 136 5.21 5.27 19.76
C LYS A 136 3.75 5.47 20.14
N THR A 137 2.95 5.98 19.20
CA THR A 137 1.60 6.49 19.51
C THR A 137 0.47 5.71 18.86
N ASN A 138 0.72 5.04 17.70
CA ASN A 138 -0.33 4.33 16.99
C ASN A 138 -0.77 3.07 17.78
N PRO A 139 -2.06 2.99 18.19
CA PRO A 139 -2.56 1.87 18.99
C PRO A 139 -2.39 0.49 18.29
N CYS A 140 -2.35 0.48 16.96
CA CYS A 140 -2.18 -0.74 16.18
C CYS A 140 -0.72 -1.21 16.11
N MET A 141 0.25 -0.31 16.36
CA MET A 141 1.68 -0.61 16.28
C MET A 141 2.36 -0.76 17.64
N TRP A 142 2.06 0.10 18.61
CA TRP A 142 2.83 0.15 19.85
C TRP A 142 2.72 -1.15 20.67
N ARG A 143 1.59 -1.87 20.58
CA ARG A 143 1.39 -3.17 21.25
C ARG A 143 2.12 -4.34 20.58
N LEU A 144 2.59 -4.18 19.34
CA LEU A 144 3.31 -5.22 18.63
C LEU A 144 4.72 -5.37 19.22
N LYS A 145 5.06 -6.58 19.70
CA LYS A 145 6.41 -6.85 20.23
C LYS A 145 7.42 -6.74 19.09
N ILE A 146 8.47 -5.95 19.28
CA ILE A 146 9.67 -5.97 18.45
C ILE A 146 10.40 -7.29 18.76
N LYS A 147 10.91 -7.95 17.74
CA LYS A 147 11.78 -9.10 17.95
C LYS A 147 13.15 -8.66 18.42
#